data_faf96aed2180c8063ef5bb2822c55e01
#
_entry.id   faf96aed2180c8063ef5bb2822c55e01
#
_cell.length_a   1.000
_cell.length_b   1.000
_cell.length_c   1.000
_cell.angle_alpha   90.00
_cell.angle_beta   90.00
_cell.angle_gamma   90.00
#
_symmetry.space_group_name_H-M   'P 1'
#
loop_
_entity.id
_entity.type
_entity.pdbx_description
1 polymer ?
#
loop_
_entity_poly.entity_id
_entity_poly.type
_entity_poly.pdbx_seq_one_letter_code
_entity_poly.pdbx_strand_id
1 'polypeptide(L)'
;MHNWICRNIEYDYEGADKDKVSRVIASHNILGVFAHHKAQCEGIAKAVKVLLNAVDVKCIVVTGDSIKSGQCVPHAWNIVDIDGEPYQLDVTWDIGATGQNKQSMVYDYFNLTDELMNQDHK
;
A
#
# COMPACT_ATOMS: atom_id res chain seq x y z
N MET A 1 -9.58 8.39 -0.98
CA MET A 1 -8.42 7.64 -1.49
C MET A 1 -8.27 6.30 -0.77
N HIS A 2 -7.92 6.29 0.51
CA HIS A 2 -7.74 5.07 1.31
C HIS A 2 -8.92 4.10 1.20
N ASN A 3 -10.13 4.58 1.49
CA ASN A 3 -11.32 3.74 1.49
C ASN A 3 -11.65 3.19 0.10
N TRP A 4 -11.44 3.99 -0.95
CA TRP A 4 -11.66 3.53 -2.32
C TRP A 4 -10.73 2.37 -2.66
N ILE A 5 -9.45 2.49 -2.31
CA ILE A 5 -8.46 1.44 -2.56
C ILE A 5 -8.84 0.18 -1.77
N CYS A 6 -9.12 0.30 -0.48
CA CYS A 6 -9.49 -0.86 0.34
C CYS A 6 -10.74 -1.58 -0.15
N ARG A 7 -11.70 -0.84 -0.72
CA ARG A 7 -12.94 -1.43 -1.24
C ARG A 7 -12.82 -2.05 -2.63
N ASN A 8 -11.96 -1.48 -3.48
CA ASN A 8 -11.94 -1.81 -4.91
C ASN A 8 -10.69 -2.59 -5.33
N ILE A 9 -9.63 -2.57 -4.54
CA ILE A 9 -8.36 -3.20 -4.90
C ILE A 9 -8.15 -4.46 -4.06
N GLU A 10 -7.74 -5.53 -4.71
CA GLU A 10 -7.32 -6.77 -4.07
C GLU A 10 -5.81 -6.90 -4.16
N TYR A 11 -5.20 -7.54 -3.15
CA TYR A 11 -3.79 -7.87 -3.23
C TYR A 11 -3.56 -8.97 -4.26
N ASP A 12 -2.59 -8.79 -5.13
CA ASP A 12 -2.31 -9.73 -6.22
C ASP A 12 -1.31 -10.79 -5.78
N TYR A 13 -1.81 -11.86 -5.19
CA TYR A 13 -0.98 -13.00 -4.79
C TYR A 13 -0.43 -13.79 -5.99
N GLU A 14 -1.03 -13.65 -7.17
CA GLU A 14 -0.63 -14.32 -8.39
C GLU A 14 0.38 -13.51 -9.21
N GLY A 15 0.61 -12.25 -8.86
CA GLY A 15 1.51 -11.34 -9.58
C GLY A 15 2.98 -11.74 -9.54
N ALA A 16 3.35 -12.75 -8.76
CA ALA A 16 4.69 -13.33 -8.73
C ALA A 16 4.86 -14.49 -9.72
N ASP A 17 3.83 -14.87 -10.47
CA ASP A 17 3.90 -15.93 -11.46
C ASP A 17 4.71 -15.48 -12.67
N LYS A 18 5.89 -16.11 -12.84
CA LYS A 18 6.86 -15.75 -13.89
C LYS A 18 6.34 -16.01 -15.31
N ASP A 19 5.34 -16.85 -15.48
CA ASP A 19 4.75 -17.15 -16.79
C ASP A 19 3.85 -16.04 -17.31
N LYS A 20 3.56 -15.01 -16.48
CA LYS A 20 2.71 -13.87 -16.81
C LYS A 20 3.44 -12.55 -16.61
N VAL A 21 4.50 -12.32 -17.38
CA VAL A 21 5.40 -11.16 -17.22
C VAL A 21 4.65 -9.83 -17.26
N SER A 22 3.70 -9.65 -18.18
CA SER A 22 2.94 -8.40 -18.27
C SER A 22 2.12 -8.14 -17.02
N ARG A 23 1.58 -9.16 -16.39
CA ARG A 23 0.83 -9.07 -15.14
C ARG A 23 1.75 -8.75 -13.96
N VAL A 24 2.94 -9.35 -13.90
CA VAL A 24 3.93 -9.04 -12.88
C VAL A 24 4.32 -7.57 -12.93
N ILE A 25 4.57 -7.04 -14.14
CA ILE A 25 4.87 -5.61 -14.32
C ILE A 25 3.69 -4.75 -13.85
N ALA A 26 2.47 -5.07 -14.25
CA ALA A 26 1.27 -4.32 -13.84
C ALA A 26 1.08 -4.32 -12.31
N SER A 27 1.33 -5.46 -11.64
CA SER A 27 1.18 -5.56 -10.18
C SER A 27 2.14 -4.67 -9.40
N HIS A 28 3.29 -4.31 -9.98
CA HIS A 28 4.30 -3.45 -9.36
C HIS A 28 4.21 -1.99 -9.80
N ASN A 29 3.14 -1.61 -10.51
CA ASN A 29 2.91 -0.23 -10.93
C ASN A 29 1.43 0.15 -10.82
N ILE A 30 1.12 1.39 -11.20
CA ILE A 30 -0.23 1.93 -11.08
C ILE A 30 -1.26 1.24 -11.99
N LEU A 31 -0.84 0.54 -13.04
CA LEU A 31 -1.76 -0.18 -13.92
C LEU A 31 -2.50 -1.29 -13.18
N GLY A 32 -1.84 -1.96 -12.24
CA GLY A 32 -2.50 -2.96 -11.41
C GLY A 32 -3.68 -2.38 -10.65
N VAL A 33 -3.52 -1.19 -10.07
CA VAL A 33 -4.58 -0.51 -9.31
C VAL A 33 -5.68 0.02 -10.24
N PHE A 34 -5.31 0.80 -11.24
CA PHE A 34 -6.31 1.56 -12.02
C PHE A 34 -6.92 0.78 -13.18
N ALA A 35 -6.20 -0.18 -13.75
CA ALA A 35 -6.68 -0.96 -14.89
C ALA A 35 -7.19 -2.35 -14.50
N HIS A 36 -6.53 -3.01 -13.56
CA HIS A 36 -6.83 -4.40 -13.20
C HIS A 36 -7.48 -4.57 -11.83
N HIS A 37 -7.49 -3.54 -11.00
CA HIS A 37 -7.98 -3.55 -9.60
C HIS A 37 -7.30 -4.62 -8.74
N LYS A 38 -6.07 -4.98 -9.10
CA LYS A 38 -5.21 -5.91 -8.36
C LYS A 38 -3.77 -5.42 -8.42
N ALA A 39 -3.09 -5.41 -7.30
CA ALA A 39 -1.68 -5.01 -7.25
C ALA A 39 -0.99 -5.58 -6.00
N GLN A 40 0.34 -5.58 -6.02
CA GLN A 40 1.18 -5.82 -4.86
C GLN A 40 1.52 -4.49 -4.16
N CYS A 41 2.24 -4.57 -3.05
CA CYS A 41 2.54 -3.41 -2.20
C CYS A 41 3.16 -2.24 -2.97
N GLU A 42 4.09 -2.50 -3.88
CA GLU A 42 4.74 -1.46 -4.67
C GLU A 42 3.74 -0.74 -5.59
N GLY A 43 2.89 -1.47 -6.30
CA GLY A 43 1.86 -0.89 -7.16
C GLY A 43 0.85 -0.06 -6.37
N ILE A 44 0.41 -0.56 -5.22
CA ILE A 44 -0.51 0.15 -4.31
C ILE A 44 0.15 1.43 -3.77
N ALA A 45 1.40 1.34 -3.30
CA ALA A 45 2.11 2.50 -2.78
C ALA A 45 2.33 3.58 -3.86
N LYS A 46 2.65 3.19 -5.08
CA LYS A 46 2.77 4.12 -6.21
C LYS A 46 1.44 4.79 -6.55
N ALA A 47 0.33 4.05 -6.51
CA ALA A 47 -1.00 4.61 -6.75
C ALA A 47 -1.39 5.62 -5.66
N VAL A 48 -1.12 5.32 -4.40
CA VAL A 48 -1.34 6.25 -3.28
C VAL A 48 -0.56 7.55 -3.50
N LYS A 49 0.71 7.45 -3.89
CA LYS A 49 1.53 8.62 -4.20
C LYS A 49 0.90 9.47 -5.30
N VAL A 50 0.50 8.85 -6.41
CA VAL A 50 -0.10 9.57 -7.55
C VAL A 50 -1.37 10.30 -7.13
N LEU A 51 -2.26 9.62 -6.41
CA LEU A 51 -3.53 10.20 -5.99
C LEU A 51 -3.35 11.35 -5.00
N LEU A 52 -2.46 11.21 -4.02
CA LEU A 52 -2.21 12.27 -3.04
C LEU A 52 -1.49 13.47 -3.66
N ASN A 53 -0.49 13.23 -4.50
CA ASN A 53 0.20 14.32 -5.18
C ASN A 53 -0.74 15.10 -6.12
N ALA A 54 -1.75 14.44 -6.70
CA ALA A 54 -2.74 15.09 -7.55
C ALA A 54 -3.63 16.09 -6.79
N VAL A 55 -3.74 15.98 -5.48
CA VAL A 55 -4.47 16.91 -4.60
C VAL A 55 -3.52 17.75 -3.74
N ASP A 56 -2.28 17.93 -4.19
CA ASP A 56 -1.24 18.74 -3.54
C ASP A 56 -0.82 18.26 -2.14
N VAL A 57 -0.99 16.98 -1.85
CA VAL A 57 -0.46 16.35 -0.65
C VAL A 57 0.85 15.65 -1.00
N LYS A 58 1.94 16.07 -0.37
CA LYS A 58 3.25 15.46 -0.62
C LYS A 58 3.28 14.03 -0.09
N CYS A 59 3.61 13.10 -0.96
CA CYS A 59 3.68 11.68 -0.64
C CYS A 59 4.83 11.03 -1.39
N ILE A 60 5.56 10.18 -0.71
CA ILE A 60 6.64 9.38 -1.31
C ILE A 60 6.39 7.90 -1.08
N VAL A 61 7.00 7.08 -1.91
CA VAL A 61 7.09 5.63 -1.70
C VAL A 61 8.38 5.34 -0.97
N VAL A 62 8.31 4.54 0.07
CA VAL A 62 9.47 4.03 0.79
C VAL A 62 9.52 2.52 0.73
N THR A 63 10.71 1.98 0.75
CA THR A 63 10.94 0.53 0.78
C THR A 63 11.74 0.17 2.01
N GLY A 64 11.48 -0.98 2.55
CA GLY A 64 12.14 -1.50 3.73
C GLY A 64 11.67 -2.92 4.00
N ASP A 65 11.70 -3.31 5.27
CA ASP A 65 11.23 -4.61 5.69
C ASP A 65 9.98 -4.47 6.54
N SER A 66 9.01 -5.34 6.32
CA SER A 66 7.88 -5.53 7.22
C SER A 66 8.05 -6.83 7.99
N ILE A 67 7.60 -6.83 9.25
CA ILE A 67 7.70 -7.99 10.13
C ILE A 67 6.29 -8.53 10.34
N LYS A 68 6.05 -9.73 9.85
CA LYS A 68 4.77 -10.41 10.01
C LYS A 68 5.03 -11.83 10.51
N SER A 69 4.41 -12.18 11.63
CA SER A 69 4.57 -13.51 12.26
C SER A 69 6.03 -13.89 12.50
N GLY A 70 6.86 -12.91 12.88
CA GLY A 70 8.28 -13.10 13.16
C GLY A 70 9.17 -13.18 11.93
N GLN A 71 8.63 -13.00 10.73
CA GLN A 71 9.39 -13.03 9.47
C GLN A 71 9.56 -11.63 8.89
N CYS A 72 10.78 -11.28 8.49
CA CYS A 72 11.10 -10.07 7.75
C CYS A 72 10.86 -10.30 6.27
N VAL A 73 10.05 -9.44 5.65
CA VAL A 73 9.71 -9.51 4.22
C VAL A 73 9.93 -8.14 3.60
N PRO A 74 10.62 -8.04 2.45
CA PRO A 74 10.72 -6.77 1.72
C PRO A 74 9.34 -6.21 1.41
N HIS A 75 9.16 -4.89 1.63
CA HIS A 75 7.87 -4.26 1.54
C HIS A 75 8.01 -2.81 1.07
N ALA A 76 6.92 -2.26 0.54
CA ALA A 76 6.83 -0.87 0.12
C ALA A 76 5.56 -0.24 0.70
N TRP A 77 5.69 0.98 1.21
CA TRP A 77 4.58 1.75 1.75
C TRP A 77 4.81 3.25 1.49
N ASN A 78 4.09 4.11 2.18
CA ASN A 78 4.18 5.55 1.92
C ASN A 78 4.52 6.34 3.17
N ILE A 79 5.18 7.49 2.95
CA ILE A 79 5.25 8.57 3.92
C ILE A 79 4.54 9.78 3.30
N VAL A 80 3.67 10.41 4.09
CA VAL A 80 2.86 11.55 3.68
C VAL A 80 3.16 12.74 4.59
N ASP A 81 3.25 13.94 3.99
CA ASP A 81 3.42 15.20 4.72
C ASP A 81 2.04 15.81 4.98
N ILE A 82 1.67 15.94 6.24
CA ILE A 82 0.43 16.58 6.67
C ILE A 82 0.81 17.77 7.54
N ASP A 83 0.57 18.99 7.03
CA ASP A 83 0.89 20.24 7.72
C ASP A 83 2.34 20.34 8.20
N GLY A 84 3.28 19.83 7.40
CA GLY A 84 4.71 19.86 7.71
C GLY A 84 5.19 18.71 8.59
N GLU A 85 4.31 17.79 8.99
CA GLU A 85 4.64 16.63 9.80
C GLU A 85 4.57 15.34 8.98
N PRO A 86 5.57 14.44 9.07
CA PRO A 86 5.54 13.16 8.36
C PRO A 86 4.70 12.13 9.09
N TYR A 87 3.87 11.44 8.33
CA TYR A 87 3.10 10.29 8.82
C TYR A 87 3.29 9.11 7.87
N GLN A 88 3.30 7.90 8.41
CA GLN A 88 3.43 6.69 7.64
C GLN A 88 2.08 6.06 7.36
N LEU A 89 1.95 5.45 6.18
CA LEU A 89 0.69 4.95 5.65
C LEU A 89 0.94 3.67 4.86
N ASP A 90 0.32 2.56 5.27
CA ASP A 90 0.38 1.30 4.55
C ASP A 90 -1.01 0.82 4.18
N VAL A 91 -1.47 1.24 3.02
CA VAL A 91 -2.79 0.85 2.50
C VAL A 91 -2.84 -0.64 2.16
N THR A 92 -1.71 -1.23 1.75
CA THR A 92 -1.63 -2.68 1.48
C THR A 92 -2.02 -3.51 2.70
N TRP A 93 -1.49 -3.16 3.88
CA TRP A 93 -1.81 -3.89 5.10
C TRP A 93 -3.25 -3.61 5.56
N ASP A 94 -3.77 -2.41 5.32
CA ASP A 94 -5.17 -2.10 5.61
C ASP A 94 -6.14 -2.85 4.68
N ILE A 95 -5.76 -3.11 3.43
CA ILE A 95 -6.52 -4.00 2.55
C ILE A 95 -6.59 -5.41 3.16
N GLY A 96 -5.45 -5.94 3.59
CA GLY A 96 -5.38 -7.26 4.21
C GLY A 96 -6.21 -7.36 5.48
N ALA A 97 -6.14 -6.34 6.33
CA ALA A 97 -6.89 -6.29 7.58
C ALA A 97 -8.40 -6.12 7.35
N THR A 98 -8.80 -5.35 6.32
CA THR A 98 -10.20 -5.20 5.93
C THR A 98 -10.78 -6.52 5.42
N GLY A 99 -9.96 -7.33 4.75
CA GLY A 99 -10.35 -8.65 4.27
C GLY A 99 -11.52 -8.61 3.29
N GLN A 100 -12.47 -9.55 3.46
CA GLN A 100 -13.64 -9.64 2.59
C GLN A 100 -14.79 -8.74 3.05
N ASN A 101 -14.75 -8.23 4.27
CA ASN A 101 -15.78 -7.30 4.77
C ASN A 101 -15.45 -5.87 4.36
N LYS A 102 -15.77 -5.53 3.11
CA LYS A 102 -15.49 -4.22 2.52
C LYS A 102 -16.35 -3.08 3.11
N GLN A 103 -17.30 -3.38 3.98
CA GLN A 103 -18.12 -2.36 4.64
C GLN A 103 -17.48 -1.84 5.93
N SER A 104 -16.65 -2.65 6.58
CA SER A 104 -15.90 -2.25 7.77
C SER A 104 -14.47 -1.90 7.38
N MET A 105 -14.18 -0.60 7.28
CA MET A 105 -12.85 -0.13 6.96
C MET A 105 -11.92 -0.25 8.15
N VAL A 106 -10.67 -0.66 7.89
CA VAL A 106 -9.60 -0.75 8.88
C VAL A 106 -8.59 0.35 8.61
N TYR A 107 -8.17 1.04 9.65
CA TYR A 107 -7.23 2.15 9.60
C TYR A 107 -5.99 1.91 10.48
N ASP A 108 -5.64 0.67 10.73
CA ASP A 108 -4.54 0.29 11.61
C ASP A 108 -3.18 0.84 11.14
N TYR A 109 -3.04 1.03 9.83
CA TYR A 109 -1.82 1.54 9.19
C TYR A 109 -2.07 2.83 8.43
N PHE A 110 -2.95 3.68 8.98
CA PHE A 110 -3.32 4.96 8.38
C PHE A 110 -2.78 6.12 9.21
N ASN A 111 -1.87 6.92 8.62
CA ASN A 111 -1.29 8.12 9.22
C ASN A 111 -0.63 7.86 10.60
N LEU A 112 0.20 6.84 10.66
CA LEU A 112 0.94 6.49 11.88
C LEU A 112 2.21 7.35 12.03
N THR A 113 2.60 7.58 13.29
CA THR A 113 3.91 8.13 13.58
C THR A 113 5.02 7.10 13.31
N ASP A 114 6.27 7.56 13.18
CA ASP A 114 7.40 6.66 13.00
C ASP A 114 7.52 5.65 14.15
N GLU A 115 7.26 6.08 15.38
CA GLU A 115 7.32 5.21 16.55
C GLU A 115 6.34 4.04 16.46
N LEU A 116 5.10 4.31 16.04
CA LEU A 116 4.09 3.27 15.87
C LEU A 116 4.41 2.36 14.69
N MET A 117 4.85 2.93 13.58
CA MET A 117 5.17 2.17 12.36
C MET A 117 6.39 1.27 12.55
N ASN A 118 7.39 1.73 13.31
CA ASN A 118 8.63 0.98 13.55
C ASN A 118 8.43 -0.31 14.35
N GLN A 119 7.26 -0.57 14.88
CA GLN A 119 6.97 -1.84 15.55
C GLN A 119 7.03 -3.02 14.57
N ASP A 120 6.62 -2.81 13.32
CA ASP A 120 6.57 -3.87 12.33
C ASP A 120 7.03 -3.45 10.91
N HIS A 121 7.41 -2.19 10.71
CA HIS A 121 7.96 -1.67 9.46
C HIS A 121 9.32 -1.02 9.72
N LYS A 122 10.34 -1.48 9.07
CA LYS A 122 11.70 -1.00 9.19
C LYS A 122 12.32 -0.85 7.80
#